data_302a2db53c9cba44645036eddfa5eaf7
#
_entry.id   302a2db53c9cba44645036eddfa5eaf7
#
_cell.length_a   1.000
_cell.length_b   1.000
_cell.length_c   1.000
_cell.angle_alpha   90.00
_cell.angle_beta   90.00
_cell.angle_gamma   90.00
#
_symmetry.space_group_name_H-M   'P 1'
#
loop_
_entity.id
_entity.type
_entity.pdbx_description
1 polymer ?
#
loop_
_entity_poly.entity_id
_entity_poly.type
_entity_poly.pdbx_seq_one_letter_code
_entity_poly.pdbx_strand_id
1 'polypeptide(L)'
;MIPIMKSDLILDKKPKRGFLPDHAPLKSVRSDSQSRYLSDLSAEVPKLLLTSSLPQVLESLPGNFFNFSEMIRGGEEKRLRCINSQLSFLAHAYVYSDNKPKKKLPKSIASPWIKVSKYLGRPPVLSYASYCLDNWYLIDKNKKISLDNVALINNFLGGVDEDWFVTIHVCIEDAASEAVRSTIAX
;
A
#
# COMPACT_ATOMS: atom_id res chain seq x y z
N MET A 1 2.50 16.90 23.76
CA MET A 1 1.34 17.48 23.02
C MET A 1 1.44 17.00 21.58
N ILE A 2 0.56 16.08 21.19
CA ILE A 2 0.51 15.57 19.80
C ILE A 2 -0.16 16.67 18.98
N PRO A 3 0.47 17.20 17.93
CA PRO A 3 -0.20 18.21 17.11
C PRO A 3 -1.44 17.60 16.47
N ILE A 4 -2.58 18.22 16.68
CA ILE A 4 -3.82 17.87 16.01
C ILE A 4 -3.58 18.13 14.53
N MET A 5 -3.55 17.06 13.74
CA MET A 5 -3.46 17.17 12.29
C MET A 5 -4.66 17.99 11.81
N LYS A 6 -4.41 19.03 11.04
CA LYS A 6 -5.46 19.86 10.47
C LYS A 6 -6.43 18.96 9.70
N SER A 7 -7.67 18.96 10.15
CA SER A 7 -8.79 18.27 9.48
C SER A 7 -9.12 18.86 8.11
N ASP A 8 -8.45 19.96 7.75
CA ASP A 8 -8.79 20.77 6.58
C ASP A 8 -8.36 20.16 5.24
N LEU A 9 -7.55 19.09 5.27
CA LEU A 9 -7.03 18.48 4.04
C LEU A 9 -7.94 17.41 3.42
N ILE A 10 -8.99 17.00 4.13
CA ILE A 10 -9.83 15.89 3.69
C ILE A 10 -11.08 16.34 2.92
N LEU A 11 -11.49 17.61 3.11
CA LEU A 11 -12.80 18.08 2.64
C LEU A 11 -12.82 18.85 1.31
N ASP A 12 -11.64 19.17 0.76
CA ASP A 12 -11.59 20.01 -0.46
C ASP A 12 -11.88 19.26 -1.77
N LYS A 13 -11.90 17.92 -1.75
CA LYS A 13 -12.31 17.14 -2.93
C LYS A 13 -13.31 16.07 -2.50
N LYS A 14 -14.56 16.24 -2.89
CA LYS A 14 -15.58 15.20 -2.67
C LYS A 14 -15.08 13.88 -3.27
N PRO A 15 -14.96 12.80 -2.47
CA PRO A 15 -14.49 11.53 -3.00
C PRO A 15 -15.49 11.00 -4.04
N LYS A 16 -14.98 10.63 -5.20
CA LYS A 16 -15.82 10.14 -6.30
C LYS A 16 -16.30 8.71 -6.05
N ARG A 17 -15.53 7.94 -5.28
CA ARG A 17 -15.76 6.49 -5.07
C ARG A 17 -15.73 6.12 -3.59
N GLY A 18 -16.34 6.96 -2.74
CA GLY A 18 -16.31 6.73 -1.30
C GLY A 18 -14.89 6.73 -0.76
N PHE A 19 -14.48 5.66 -0.07
CA PHE A 19 -13.13 5.56 0.47
C PHE A 19 -12.12 4.98 -0.53
N LEU A 20 -12.60 4.42 -1.64
CA LEU A 20 -11.69 3.95 -2.70
C LEU A 20 -11.00 5.14 -3.39
N PRO A 21 -9.76 4.95 -3.86
CA PRO A 21 -9.11 6.01 -4.65
C PRO A 21 -9.89 6.30 -5.94
N ASP A 22 -9.86 7.54 -6.38
CA ASP A 22 -10.57 8.00 -7.59
C ASP A 22 -10.17 7.22 -8.84
N HIS A 23 -8.96 6.66 -8.84
CA HIS A 23 -8.44 5.81 -9.92
C HIS A 23 -7.95 4.50 -9.33
N ALA A 24 -8.02 3.44 -10.10
CA ALA A 24 -7.47 2.15 -9.69
C ALA A 24 -5.98 2.32 -9.28
N PRO A 25 -5.54 1.63 -8.22
CA PRO A 25 -4.15 1.69 -7.78
C PRO A 25 -3.19 1.22 -8.88
N LEU A 26 -1.94 1.68 -8.82
CA LEU A 26 -0.88 1.19 -9.70
C LEU A 26 -0.41 -0.17 -9.20
N LYS A 27 -0.26 -1.12 -10.12
CA LYS A 27 0.26 -2.47 -9.79
C LYS A 27 1.75 -2.40 -9.42
N SER A 28 2.50 -1.48 -10.03
CA SER A 28 3.93 -1.34 -9.80
C SER A 28 4.39 0.06 -10.21
N VAL A 29 5.53 0.47 -9.69
CA VAL A 29 6.22 1.69 -10.12
C VAL A 29 7.55 1.26 -10.74
N ARG A 30 7.77 1.65 -11.99
CA ARG A 30 8.95 1.22 -12.76
C ARG A 30 9.67 2.41 -13.42
N SER A 31 9.49 3.61 -12.86
CA SER A 31 10.07 4.84 -13.41
C SER A 31 11.59 4.91 -13.24
N ASP A 32 12.13 4.21 -12.24
CA ASP A 32 13.56 4.22 -11.92
C ASP A 32 13.95 2.84 -11.35
N SER A 33 15.24 2.62 -11.19
CA SER A 33 15.78 1.33 -10.74
C SER A 33 15.31 0.95 -9.33
N GLN A 34 15.20 1.93 -8.43
CA GLN A 34 14.82 1.66 -7.03
C GLN A 34 13.34 1.29 -6.91
N SER A 35 12.46 2.03 -7.59
CA SER A 35 11.02 1.73 -7.58
C SER A 35 10.72 0.41 -8.30
N ARG A 36 11.48 0.10 -9.37
CA ARG A 36 11.40 -1.20 -10.03
C ARG A 36 11.79 -2.33 -9.08
N TYR A 37 12.95 -2.19 -8.42
CA TYR A 37 13.42 -3.19 -7.46
C TYR A 37 12.43 -3.39 -6.32
N LEU A 38 11.89 -2.29 -5.77
CA LEU A 38 10.88 -2.37 -4.71
C LEU A 38 9.65 -3.14 -5.17
N SER A 39 9.16 -2.84 -6.39
CA SER A 39 7.98 -3.52 -6.94
C SER A 39 8.23 -5.02 -7.16
N ASP A 40 9.41 -5.37 -7.67
CA ASP A 40 9.78 -6.77 -7.87
C ASP A 40 9.94 -7.49 -6.53
N LEU A 41 10.59 -6.84 -5.56
CA LEU A 41 10.77 -7.40 -4.20
C LEU A 41 9.42 -7.61 -3.50
N SER A 42 8.50 -6.67 -3.65
CA SER A 42 7.15 -6.77 -3.07
C SER A 42 6.37 -7.96 -3.66
N ALA A 43 6.52 -8.19 -4.97
CA ALA A 43 5.89 -9.33 -5.64
C ALA A 43 6.46 -10.68 -5.19
N GLU A 44 7.70 -10.70 -4.70
CA GLU A 44 8.36 -11.93 -4.22
C GLU A 44 8.08 -12.22 -2.73
N VAL A 45 7.33 -11.36 -2.01
CA VAL A 45 7.06 -11.54 -0.57
C VAL A 45 6.55 -12.95 -0.24
N PRO A 46 5.55 -13.52 -0.97
CA PRO A 46 5.09 -14.87 -0.63
C PRO A 46 6.20 -15.92 -0.67
N LYS A 47 7.01 -15.88 -1.71
CA LYS A 47 8.13 -16.81 -1.88
C LYS A 47 9.20 -16.59 -0.79
N LEU A 48 9.53 -15.33 -0.51
CA LEU A 48 10.54 -14.98 0.49
C LEU A 48 10.11 -15.38 1.92
N LEU A 49 8.81 -15.34 2.20
CA LEU A 49 8.27 -15.83 3.47
C LEU A 49 8.33 -17.36 3.54
N LEU A 50 7.93 -18.05 2.48
CA LEU A 50 7.97 -19.51 2.41
C LEU A 50 9.40 -20.06 2.57
N THR A 51 10.38 -19.35 2.04
CA THR A 51 11.80 -19.77 2.12
C THR A 51 12.52 -19.18 3.34
N SER A 52 11.82 -18.41 4.19
CA SER A 52 12.40 -17.72 5.36
C SER A 52 13.59 -16.83 4.99
N SER A 53 13.67 -16.34 3.76
CA SER A 53 14.81 -15.55 3.26
C SER A 53 14.56 -14.03 3.29
N LEU A 54 13.35 -13.59 3.61
CA LEU A 54 13.01 -12.17 3.61
C LEU A 54 13.92 -11.33 4.54
N PRO A 55 14.20 -11.76 5.78
CA PRO A 55 15.09 -10.98 6.65
C PRO A 55 16.47 -10.76 6.05
N GLN A 56 17.09 -11.81 5.52
CA GLN A 56 18.43 -11.73 4.92
C GLN A 56 18.46 -10.75 3.74
N VAL A 57 17.43 -10.80 2.88
CA VAL A 57 17.33 -9.90 1.74
C VAL A 57 17.24 -8.45 2.20
N LEU A 58 16.34 -8.15 3.14
CA LEU A 58 16.11 -6.75 3.57
C LEU A 58 17.30 -6.21 4.39
N GLU A 59 17.94 -7.05 5.20
CA GLU A 59 19.08 -6.66 6.04
C GLU A 59 20.36 -6.45 5.19
N SER A 60 20.48 -7.09 4.03
CA SER A 60 21.62 -6.90 3.12
C SER A 60 21.57 -5.56 2.38
N LEU A 61 20.40 -4.90 2.31
CA LEU A 61 20.26 -3.62 1.59
C LEU A 61 20.91 -2.47 2.39
N PRO A 62 21.72 -1.62 1.73
CA PRO A 62 22.23 -0.41 2.40
C PRO A 62 21.09 0.45 2.98
N GLY A 63 21.32 1.08 4.12
CA GLY A 63 20.30 1.86 4.81
C GLY A 63 19.70 3.02 4.00
N ASN A 64 20.39 3.48 2.97
CA ASN A 64 19.94 4.54 2.05
C ASN A 64 19.57 3.99 0.66
N PHE A 65 19.34 2.69 0.53
CA PHE A 65 19.09 2.02 -0.76
C PHE A 65 17.87 2.65 -1.48
N PHE A 66 16.76 2.81 -0.77
CA PHE A 66 15.55 3.41 -1.35
C PHE A 66 15.48 4.90 -1.02
N ASN A 67 15.30 5.73 -2.04
CA ASN A 67 15.13 7.18 -1.88
C ASN A 67 14.09 7.70 -2.87
N PHE A 68 12.91 8.06 -2.37
CA PHE A 68 11.79 8.56 -3.18
C PHE A 68 11.58 10.07 -3.03
N SER A 69 12.63 10.81 -2.64
CA SER A 69 12.54 12.27 -2.41
C SER A 69 12.16 13.05 -3.67
N GLU A 70 12.60 12.60 -4.85
CA GLU A 70 12.23 13.24 -6.12
C GLU A 70 10.73 13.10 -6.38
N MET A 71 10.17 11.90 -6.20
CA MET A 71 8.73 11.66 -6.35
C MET A 71 7.91 12.50 -5.36
N ILE A 72 8.42 12.64 -4.12
CA ILE A 72 7.77 13.46 -3.09
C ILE A 72 7.75 14.93 -3.53
N ARG A 73 8.89 15.45 -4.00
CA ARG A 73 8.97 16.82 -4.50
C ARG A 73 8.11 17.05 -5.75
N GLY A 74 8.00 16.04 -6.59
CA GLY A 74 7.19 16.07 -7.81
C GLY A 74 5.69 15.89 -7.57
N GLY A 75 5.27 15.60 -6.33
CA GLY A 75 3.86 15.42 -6.00
C GLY A 75 3.23 14.18 -6.66
N GLU A 76 4.00 13.12 -6.89
CA GLU A 76 3.56 11.93 -7.62
C GLU A 76 2.72 11.00 -6.76
N GLU A 77 1.58 11.48 -6.28
CA GLU A 77 0.76 10.82 -5.25
C GLU A 77 0.41 9.37 -5.61
N LYS A 78 -0.02 9.10 -6.86
CA LYS A 78 -0.40 7.73 -7.26
C LYS A 78 0.77 6.75 -7.12
N ARG A 79 1.97 7.17 -7.54
CA ARG A 79 3.18 6.35 -7.41
C ARG A 79 3.55 6.16 -5.94
N LEU A 80 3.47 7.24 -5.16
CA LEU A 80 3.80 7.21 -3.73
C LEU A 80 2.81 6.34 -2.94
N ARG A 81 1.53 6.29 -3.32
CA ARG A 81 0.55 5.37 -2.70
C ARG A 81 0.94 3.91 -2.97
N CYS A 82 1.33 3.58 -4.19
CA CYS A 82 1.82 2.24 -4.56
C CYS A 82 3.07 1.87 -3.73
N ILE A 83 4.06 2.76 -3.71
CA ILE A 83 5.30 2.59 -2.93
C ILE A 83 4.98 2.41 -1.45
N ASN A 84 4.06 3.22 -0.90
CA ASN A 84 3.66 3.12 0.51
C ASN A 84 3.05 1.75 0.83
N SER A 85 2.17 1.26 -0.04
CA SER A 85 1.58 -0.08 0.12
C SER A 85 2.67 -1.15 0.11
N GLN A 86 3.56 -1.13 -0.87
CA GLN A 86 4.66 -2.10 -0.99
C GLN A 86 5.58 -2.09 0.24
N LEU A 87 5.97 -0.88 0.71
CA LEU A 87 6.80 -0.75 1.92
C LEU A 87 6.05 -1.25 3.15
N SER A 88 4.74 -1.02 3.24
CA SER A 88 3.90 -1.51 4.35
C SER A 88 3.89 -3.04 4.41
N PHE A 89 3.71 -3.70 3.25
CA PHE A 89 3.74 -5.15 3.15
C PHE A 89 5.10 -5.71 3.56
N LEU A 90 6.19 -5.16 3.00
CA LEU A 90 7.55 -5.60 3.32
C LEU A 90 7.87 -5.42 4.81
N ALA A 91 7.47 -4.29 5.40
CA ALA A 91 7.71 -4.01 6.82
C ALA A 91 6.98 -5.02 7.71
N HIS A 92 5.69 -5.29 7.43
CA HIS A 92 4.92 -6.26 8.23
C HIS A 92 5.41 -7.69 8.01
N ALA A 93 5.68 -8.07 6.76
CA ALA A 93 6.27 -9.37 6.45
C ALA A 93 7.57 -9.59 7.22
N TYR A 94 8.44 -8.56 7.28
CA TYR A 94 9.69 -8.62 8.02
C TYR A 94 9.47 -8.78 9.52
N VAL A 95 8.57 -7.96 10.10
CA VAL A 95 8.31 -7.99 11.56
C VAL A 95 7.83 -9.38 12.00
N TYR A 96 7.00 -10.02 11.17
CA TYR A 96 6.36 -11.30 11.53
C TYR A 96 6.98 -12.50 10.79
N SER A 97 8.17 -12.35 10.22
CA SER A 97 8.86 -13.43 9.49
C SER A 97 9.36 -14.57 10.37
N ASP A 98 9.48 -14.34 11.67
CA ASP A 98 9.97 -15.33 12.65
C ASP A 98 8.89 -15.62 13.70
N ASN A 99 9.16 -16.62 14.54
CA ASN A 99 8.25 -17.01 15.63
C ASN A 99 8.00 -15.90 16.66
N LYS A 100 8.92 -14.91 16.73
CA LYS A 100 8.75 -13.75 17.61
C LYS A 100 8.86 -12.47 16.78
N PRO A 101 7.91 -11.54 16.94
CA PRO A 101 7.94 -10.29 16.18
C PRO A 101 9.25 -9.51 16.40
N LYS A 102 9.86 -9.07 15.31
CA LYS A 102 11.07 -8.26 15.36
C LYS A 102 10.73 -6.86 15.88
N LYS A 103 11.58 -6.33 16.76
CA LYS A 103 11.36 -5.03 17.42
C LYS A 103 11.85 -3.84 16.59
N LYS A 104 12.62 -4.05 15.52
CA LYS A 104 13.19 -2.98 14.71
C LYS A 104 13.14 -3.37 13.23
N LEU A 105 12.89 -2.38 12.38
CA LEU A 105 12.94 -2.53 10.92
C LEU A 105 14.33 -2.14 10.40
N PRO A 106 14.81 -2.78 9.32
CA PRO A 106 16.00 -2.30 8.61
C PRO A 106 15.79 -0.84 8.15
N LYS A 107 16.84 -0.05 8.26
CA LYS A 107 16.80 1.37 7.87
C LYS A 107 16.44 1.55 6.40
N SER A 108 16.82 0.59 5.55
CA SER A 108 16.48 0.56 4.13
C SER A 108 14.97 0.61 3.86
N ILE A 109 14.15 0.05 4.76
CA ILE A 109 12.69 0.06 4.66
C ILE A 109 12.09 1.18 5.54
N ALA A 110 12.54 1.31 6.79
CA ALA A 110 11.96 2.25 7.75
C ALA A 110 12.05 3.70 7.28
N SER A 111 13.22 4.11 6.80
CA SER A 111 13.46 5.51 6.43
C SER A 111 12.60 5.98 5.25
N PRO A 112 12.57 5.29 4.09
CA PRO A 112 11.70 5.69 2.99
C PRO A 112 10.21 5.58 3.36
N TRP A 113 9.81 4.55 4.14
CA TRP A 113 8.42 4.38 4.54
C TRP A 113 7.91 5.56 5.37
N ILE A 114 8.68 6.00 6.36
CA ILE A 114 8.34 7.17 7.19
C ILE A 114 8.17 8.43 6.30
N LYS A 115 9.09 8.65 5.36
CA LYS A 115 9.04 9.84 4.48
C LYS A 115 7.81 9.82 3.56
N VAL A 116 7.53 8.68 2.92
CA VAL A 116 6.39 8.52 2.02
C VAL A 116 5.08 8.61 2.81
N SER A 117 4.99 7.94 3.96
CA SER A 117 3.80 7.98 4.83
C SER A 117 3.52 9.41 5.29
N LYS A 118 4.55 10.14 5.70
CA LYS A 118 4.42 11.55 6.12
C LYS A 118 3.88 12.41 4.97
N TYR A 119 4.39 12.24 3.76
CA TYR A 119 3.89 12.97 2.59
C TYR A 119 2.41 12.68 2.34
N LEU A 120 2.00 11.41 2.47
CA LEU A 120 0.61 10.98 2.25
C LEU A 120 -0.33 11.31 3.42
N GLY A 121 0.19 11.89 4.51
CA GLY A 121 -0.60 12.15 5.71
C GLY A 121 -1.07 10.89 6.43
N ARG A 122 -0.30 9.79 6.33
CA ARG A 122 -0.67 8.48 6.88
C ARG A 122 0.37 8.03 7.91
N PRO A 123 -0.03 7.27 8.94
CA PRO A 123 0.96 6.65 9.83
C PRO A 123 1.73 5.53 9.09
N PRO A 124 3.01 5.31 9.42
CA PRO A 124 3.78 4.20 8.84
C PRO A 124 3.37 2.88 9.52
N VAL A 125 2.23 2.38 9.13
CA VAL A 125 1.65 1.12 9.59
C VAL A 125 0.92 0.50 8.39
N LEU A 126 0.80 -0.82 8.36
CA LEU A 126 -0.04 -1.49 7.36
C LEU A 126 -1.50 -1.23 7.75
N SER A 127 -2.03 -0.15 7.23
CA SER A 127 -3.39 0.29 7.49
C SER A 127 -4.38 -0.37 6.51
N TYR A 128 -5.66 -0.24 6.80
CA TYR A 128 -6.73 -0.64 5.89
C TYR A 128 -6.54 -0.02 4.50
N ALA A 129 -6.09 1.24 4.47
CA ALA A 129 -5.82 1.92 3.19
C ALA A 129 -4.72 1.20 2.39
N SER A 130 -3.62 0.80 3.03
CA SER A 130 -2.52 0.11 2.34
C SER A 130 -2.87 -1.35 2.00
N TYR A 131 -3.64 -2.02 2.89
CA TYR A 131 -3.94 -3.44 2.74
C TYR A 131 -5.09 -3.70 1.76
N CYS A 132 -6.13 -2.83 1.76
CA CYS A 132 -7.30 -3.00 0.91
C CYS A 132 -7.44 -1.90 -0.16
N LEU A 133 -7.53 -0.61 0.25
CA LEU A 133 -7.91 0.46 -0.66
C LEU A 133 -6.89 0.73 -1.76
N ASP A 134 -5.59 0.52 -1.49
CA ASP A 134 -4.51 0.73 -2.46
C ASP A 134 -3.91 -0.60 -2.98
N ASN A 135 -4.57 -1.75 -2.75
CA ASN A 135 -3.99 -3.08 -3.00
C ASN A 135 -4.82 -3.94 -3.96
N TRP A 136 -5.41 -3.33 -4.98
CA TRP A 136 -6.25 -4.07 -5.93
C TRP A 136 -6.08 -3.56 -7.34
N TYR A 137 -6.45 -4.40 -8.30
CA TYR A 137 -6.53 -4.00 -9.71
C TYR A 137 -7.70 -4.74 -10.38
N LEU A 138 -8.16 -4.19 -11.51
CA LEU A 138 -9.18 -4.86 -12.34
C LEU A 138 -8.50 -5.85 -13.28
N ILE A 139 -9.00 -7.08 -13.31
CA ILE A 139 -8.55 -8.12 -14.26
C ILE A 139 -8.89 -7.65 -15.68
N ASP A 140 -10.14 -7.23 -15.90
CA ASP A 140 -10.59 -6.62 -17.14
C ASP A 140 -10.91 -5.13 -16.86
N LYS A 141 -10.12 -4.23 -17.39
CA LYS A 141 -10.23 -2.78 -17.17
C LYS A 141 -11.52 -2.18 -17.75
N ASN A 142 -12.19 -2.91 -18.66
CA ASN A 142 -13.43 -2.44 -19.29
C ASN A 142 -14.67 -2.82 -18.48
N LYS A 143 -14.51 -3.63 -17.44
CA LYS A 143 -15.62 -4.05 -16.55
C LYS A 143 -15.59 -3.32 -15.21
N LYS A 144 -16.72 -3.32 -14.54
CA LYS A 144 -16.89 -2.70 -13.22
C LYS A 144 -16.17 -3.53 -12.14
N ILE A 145 -16.05 -2.95 -10.96
CA ILE A 145 -15.61 -3.66 -9.75
C ILE A 145 -16.64 -4.74 -9.44
N SER A 146 -16.18 -5.96 -9.27
CA SER A 146 -16.97 -7.14 -8.87
C SER A 146 -16.01 -8.22 -8.38
N LEU A 147 -16.53 -9.18 -7.63
CA LEU A 147 -15.70 -10.24 -7.04
C LEU A 147 -14.91 -11.05 -8.09
N ASP A 148 -15.48 -11.22 -9.28
CA ASP A 148 -14.82 -11.94 -10.36
C ASP A 148 -13.88 -11.05 -11.19
N ASN A 149 -13.80 -9.76 -10.89
CA ASN A 149 -13.00 -8.81 -11.69
C ASN A 149 -11.97 -8.03 -10.87
N VAL A 150 -11.84 -8.30 -9.58
CA VAL A 150 -10.84 -7.66 -8.71
C VAL A 150 -9.80 -8.69 -8.27
N ALA A 151 -8.54 -8.30 -8.31
CA ALA A 151 -7.43 -9.13 -7.80
C ALA A 151 -6.46 -8.26 -7.00
N LEU A 152 -5.65 -8.90 -6.16
CA LEU A 152 -4.67 -8.22 -5.29
C LEU A 152 -3.40 -7.87 -6.04
N ILE A 153 -2.75 -6.79 -5.59
CA ILE A 153 -1.43 -6.38 -6.08
C ILE A 153 -0.34 -7.03 -5.22
N ASN A 154 -0.47 -6.94 -3.90
CA ASN A 154 0.50 -7.48 -2.93
C ASN A 154 -0.17 -8.53 -2.06
N ASN A 155 0.56 -9.59 -1.73
CA ASN A 155 0.11 -10.68 -0.85
C ASN A 155 1.19 -11.00 0.17
N PHE A 156 0.79 -11.57 1.31
CA PHE A 156 1.73 -12.19 2.23
C PHE A 156 2.00 -13.64 1.85
N LEU A 157 0.95 -14.45 1.72
CA LEU A 157 1.09 -15.87 1.40
C LEU A 157 0.46 -16.24 0.04
N GLY A 158 -0.43 -15.40 -0.47
CA GLY A 158 -1.10 -15.65 -1.75
C GLY A 158 -2.18 -16.71 -1.68
N GLY A 159 -2.81 -16.85 -0.51
CA GLY A 159 -3.89 -17.81 -0.30
C GLY A 159 -5.26 -17.24 -0.66
N VAL A 160 -6.22 -18.15 -0.90
CA VAL A 160 -7.61 -17.80 -1.25
C VAL A 160 -8.24 -16.89 -0.18
N ASP A 161 -7.95 -17.15 1.09
CA ASP A 161 -8.52 -16.37 2.20
C ASP A 161 -8.03 -14.92 2.17
N GLU A 162 -6.75 -14.71 1.83
CA GLU A 162 -6.17 -13.38 1.71
C GLU A 162 -6.80 -12.64 0.53
N ASP A 163 -6.91 -13.29 -0.62
CA ASP A 163 -7.54 -12.73 -1.81
C ASP A 163 -9.00 -12.36 -1.51
N TRP A 164 -9.75 -13.28 -0.93
CA TRP A 164 -11.16 -13.09 -0.59
C TRP A 164 -11.35 -11.88 0.34
N PHE A 165 -10.52 -11.77 1.38
CA PHE A 165 -10.62 -10.67 2.34
C PHE A 165 -10.53 -9.31 1.63
N VAL A 166 -9.52 -9.11 0.79
CA VAL A 166 -9.31 -7.81 0.12
C VAL A 166 -10.37 -7.56 -0.95
N THR A 167 -10.65 -8.56 -1.80
CA THR A 167 -11.60 -8.36 -2.91
C THR A 167 -13.00 -8.04 -2.41
N ILE A 168 -13.48 -8.72 -1.36
CA ILE A 168 -14.81 -8.43 -0.80
C ILE A 168 -14.86 -7.01 -0.21
N HIS A 169 -13.79 -6.57 0.46
CA HIS A 169 -13.74 -5.22 1.02
C HIS A 169 -13.75 -4.15 -0.08
N VAL A 170 -13.04 -4.37 -1.18
CA VAL A 170 -13.05 -3.46 -2.33
C VAL A 170 -14.48 -3.36 -2.91
N CYS A 171 -15.17 -4.50 -3.04
CA CYS A 171 -16.54 -4.52 -3.55
C CYS A 171 -17.52 -3.80 -2.58
N ILE A 172 -17.34 -3.99 -1.27
CA ILE A 172 -18.15 -3.31 -0.24
C ILE A 172 -17.93 -1.79 -0.33
N GLU A 173 -16.69 -1.34 -0.44
CA GLU A 173 -16.36 0.09 -0.53
C GLU A 173 -16.95 0.72 -1.80
N ASP A 174 -16.88 -0.01 -2.92
CA ASP A 174 -17.46 0.46 -4.19
C ASP A 174 -19.00 0.58 -4.05
N ALA A 175 -19.65 -0.44 -3.50
CA ALA A 175 -21.09 -0.44 -3.28
C ALA A 175 -21.54 0.68 -2.33
N ALA A 176 -20.74 0.96 -1.28
CA ALA A 176 -21.04 1.99 -0.28
C ALA A 176 -20.72 3.41 -0.77
N SER A 177 -20.06 3.56 -1.92
CA SER A 177 -19.50 4.84 -2.36
C SER A 177 -20.55 5.97 -2.48
N GLU A 178 -21.75 5.66 -2.93
CA GLU A 178 -22.82 6.66 -3.05
C GLU A 178 -23.32 7.13 -1.67
N ALA A 179 -23.46 6.21 -0.71
CA ALA A 179 -23.86 6.56 0.66
C ALA A 179 -22.79 7.45 1.32
N VAL A 180 -21.51 7.11 1.15
CA VAL A 180 -20.40 7.91 1.68
C VAL A 180 -20.41 9.32 1.07
N ARG A 181 -20.59 9.44 -0.24
CA ARG A 181 -20.65 10.75 -0.92
C ARG A 181 -21.83 11.59 -0.44
N SER A 182 -22.99 10.97 -0.25
CA SER A 182 -24.19 11.65 0.21
C SER A 182 -24.03 12.20 1.62
N THR A 183 -23.39 11.43 2.50
CA THR A 183 -23.12 11.83 3.89
C THR A 183 -22.16 13.03 3.96
N ILE A 184 -21.19 13.09 3.09
CA ILE A 184 -20.20 14.18 3.05
C ILE A 184 -20.81 15.45 2.39
N ALA A 185 -21.87 15.31 1.61
CA ALA A 185 -22.53 16.43 0.91
C ALA A 185 -23.49 17.28 1.74
N UNK A 186 -23.73 16.60 2.64
CA UNK A 186 -24.60 17.23 3.51
C UNK A 186 -24.03 18.25 4.31
#